data_314272ffc1bdf694f50a06a6d6ec5da5
#
_entry.id   314272ffc1bdf694f50a06a6d6ec5da5
#
_cell.length_a   1.000
_cell.length_b   1.000
_cell.length_c   1.000
_cell.angle_alpha   90.00
_cell.angle_beta   90.00
_cell.angle_gamma   90.00
#
_symmetry.space_group_name_H-M   'P 1'
#
loop_
_entity.id
_entity.type
_entity.pdbx_description
1 polymer ?
#
loop_
_entity_poly.entity_id
_entity_poly.type
_entity_poly.pdbx_seq_one_letter_code
_entity_poly.pdbx_strand_id
1 'polypeptide(L)'
;MKQYGSSGSHDERVPGENEVAHQPGTLSRRQMLVFSGAAGASLAVGSSAVAGEEATRKHAKPDLQTRLTREYGVRFPFVGAGMGFVSLPPLVAAVSNAGGIGVLGNALEPAAGTQALIQAIRSATPNLFGVDFIFDTSAFGPTVTNAHIDVCVAERLELVVFHMNVPPKEWVDRLHGAGARVWMQAGSVSQAVEAAGIGVDAVIAQGAQAGGHNKSTTPTLELLTRIIDAVHPLMVLASGGIADGVSVVRALAHGADGVWVGTRLVASTEAYAHQEYKRRIVSATGASTVITTMFGPEYPDRPYRVLRNRVVNEWAGRESQIPNPPPPPATIGTTVLFPLTFPQPYTMPKFSAIVPTPDTAGDFEEMGLPAGADSVKLIKRIQPAGEIVLEMMAEAELLIREDRY
;
A
#
# COMPACT_ATOMS: atom_id res chain seq x y z
N MET A 1 40.45 -35.12 -34.40
CA MET A 1 41.47 -36.12 -34.12
C MET A 1 41.47 -36.41 -32.65
N LYS A 2 41.26 -37.73 -32.32
CA LYS A 2 41.34 -38.43 -31.00
C LYS A 2 40.37 -37.93 -29.92
N GLN A 3 39.26 -38.55 -29.59
CA GLN A 3 38.88 -39.93 -29.15
C GLN A 3 39.68 -40.48 -27.97
N TYR A 4 38.88 -41.05 -27.10
CA TYR A 4 39.03 -42.00 -25.99
C TYR A 4 38.75 -41.39 -24.63
N GLY A 5 37.93 -41.98 -23.74
CA GLY A 5 37.25 -43.28 -23.72
C GLY A 5 36.87 -43.58 -22.26
N SER A 6 35.72 -44.01 -22.12
CA SER A 6 35.02 -45.01 -21.31
C SER A 6 35.48 -45.41 -19.91
N SER A 7 34.47 -45.58 -19.08
CA SER A 7 34.09 -46.68 -18.18
C SER A 7 34.57 -46.70 -16.72
N GLY A 8 33.64 -47.02 -15.86
CA GLY A 8 33.86 -47.45 -14.49
C GLY A 8 32.64 -47.34 -13.62
N SER A 9 31.74 -48.33 -13.75
CA SER A 9 30.64 -48.61 -12.83
C SER A 9 31.18 -49.22 -11.51
N HIS A 10 30.70 -48.74 -10.36
CA HIS A 10 30.59 -49.59 -9.20
C HIS A 10 29.29 -49.33 -8.44
N ASP A 11 28.53 -50.38 -8.42
CA ASP A 11 27.34 -50.68 -7.68
C ASP A 11 27.75 -50.99 -6.20
N GLU A 12 27.15 -50.30 -5.23
CA GLU A 12 27.12 -50.82 -3.84
C GLU A 12 25.77 -50.53 -3.21
N ARG A 13 25.20 -51.62 -2.74
CA ARG A 13 23.87 -51.87 -2.23
C ARG A 13 23.65 -51.30 -0.83
N VAL A 14 22.44 -50.81 -0.63
CA VAL A 14 21.82 -50.52 0.65
C VAL A 14 21.53 -51.80 1.44
N PRO A 15 21.50 -51.78 2.76
CA PRO A 15 20.49 -52.56 3.48
C PRO A 15 19.73 -51.77 4.53
N GLY A 16 18.43 -52.03 4.55
CA GLY A 16 17.68 -52.35 5.79
C GLY A 16 16.84 -51.24 6.38
N GLU A 17 15.58 -51.25 6.01
CA GLU A 17 14.42 -50.65 6.67
C GLU A 17 14.32 -51.03 8.16
N ASN A 18 13.83 -50.11 8.98
CA ASN A 18 12.99 -50.41 10.14
C ASN A 18 11.92 -49.32 10.26
N GLU A 19 10.74 -49.65 9.78
CA GLU A 19 9.48 -48.98 10.11
C GLU A 19 9.16 -49.20 11.59
N VAL A 20 8.94 -48.09 12.32
CA VAL A 20 8.22 -48.13 13.59
C VAL A 20 6.96 -47.31 13.45
N ALA A 21 5.86 -47.99 13.24
CA ALA A 21 4.51 -47.42 13.25
C ALA A 21 4.15 -46.95 14.66
N HIS A 22 3.88 -45.66 14.82
CA HIS A 22 3.22 -45.11 16.00
C HIS A 22 1.72 -45.01 15.75
N GLN A 23 0.94 -45.85 16.40
CA GLN A 23 -0.51 -45.75 16.52
C GLN A 23 -0.89 -44.65 17.53
N PRO A 24 -1.96 -43.87 17.28
CA PRO A 24 -2.45 -42.89 18.23
C PRO A 24 -3.22 -43.53 19.38
N GLY A 25 -2.70 -43.38 20.59
CA GLY A 25 -3.35 -43.82 21.82
C GLY A 25 -4.58 -42.97 22.15
N THR A 26 -5.74 -43.61 22.21
CA THR A 26 -6.99 -43.07 22.72
C THR A 26 -6.94 -42.91 24.23
N LEU A 27 -7.01 -41.69 24.75
CA LEU A 27 -7.12 -41.40 26.18
C LEU A 27 -8.51 -41.80 26.69
N SER A 28 -8.57 -42.57 27.78
CA SER A 28 -9.77 -43.06 28.38
C SER A 28 -10.53 -41.97 29.17
N ARG A 29 -11.88 -42.09 29.22
CA ARG A 29 -12.80 -41.17 29.88
C ARG A 29 -12.58 -40.90 31.39
N ARG A 30 -11.59 -41.48 32.02
CA ARG A 30 -11.29 -41.34 33.47
C ARG A 30 -10.23 -40.29 33.80
N GLN A 31 -9.55 -39.70 32.81
CA GLN A 31 -8.54 -38.64 33.03
C GLN A 31 -9.07 -37.20 32.80
N MET A 32 -10.36 -37.04 32.52
CA MET A 32 -11.00 -35.73 32.25
C MET A 32 -11.70 -35.06 33.46
N LEU A 33 -11.50 -35.57 34.68
CA LEU A 33 -12.28 -35.12 35.84
C LEU A 33 -11.45 -34.59 37.03
N VAL A 34 -10.26 -34.05 36.83
CA VAL A 34 -9.48 -33.44 37.93
C VAL A 34 -8.97 -32.01 37.61
N PHE A 35 -9.50 -31.33 36.60
CA PHE A 35 -9.23 -29.88 36.40
C PHE A 35 -10.52 -29.08 36.29
N SER A 36 -11.37 -29.18 37.30
CA SER A 36 -12.53 -28.31 37.42
C SER A 36 -12.58 -27.73 38.83
N GLY A 37 -11.91 -26.61 39.03
CA GLY A 37 -12.03 -25.93 40.31
C GLY A 37 -10.83 -25.02 40.59
N ALA A 38 -10.72 -23.89 39.88
CA ALA A 38 -10.12 -22.61 40.30
C ALA A 38 -9.73 -21.73 39.09
N ALA A 39 -10.67 -21.38 38.23
CA ALA A 39 -10.46 -20.35 37.19
C ALA A 39 -11.79 -19.68 36.76
N GLY A 40 -12.68 -19.45 37.71
CA GLY A 40 -14.01 -18.92 37.42
C GLY A 40 -14.26 -17.45 37.77
N ALA A 41 -13.27 -16.65 38.14
CA ALA A 41 -13.48 -15.27 38.58
C ALA A 41 -12.69 -14.16 37.85
N SER A 42 -11.74 -14.48 36.97
CA SER A 42 -10.89 -13.44 36.33
C SER A 42 -11.18 -13.18 34.83
N LEU A 43 -12.01 -14.00 34.17
CA LEU A 43 -12.30 -13.84 32.73
C LEU A 43 -13.53 -12.99 32.42
N ALA A 44 -14.41 -12.73 33.39
CA ALA A 44 -15.63 -11.96 33.16
C ALA A 44 -15.41 -10.43 33.14
N VAL A 45 -14.37 -9.93 33.79
CA VAL A 45 -14.11 -8.47 33.86
C VAL A 45 -13.40 -7.98 32.58
N GLY A 46 -12.52 -8.80 31.98
CA GLY A 46 -11.83 -8.44 30.73
C GLY A 46 -12.75 -8.43 29.50
N SER A 47 -13.70 -9.38 29.45
CA SER A 47 -14.63 -9.50 28.31
C SER A 47 -15.65 -8.37 28.26
N SER A 48 -16.10 -7.85 29.42
CA SER A 48 -17.06 -6.74 29.48
C SER A 48 -16.42 -5.40 29.13
N ALA A 49 -15.16 -5.16 29.49
CA ALA A 49 -14.45 -3.94 29.16
C ALA A 49 -14.13 -3.88 27.66
N VAL A 50 -13.66 -4.98 27.06
CA VAL A 50 -13.37 -5.05 25.61
C VAL A 50 -14.64 -4.90 24.78
N ALA A 51 -15.73 -5.57 25.13
CA ALA A 51 -17.01 -5.45 24.44
C ALA A 51 -17.63 -4.03 24.60
N GLY A 52 -17.43 -3.40 25.76
CA GLY A 52 -17.87 -2.01 26.00
C GLY A 52 -17.09 -1.00 25.17
N GLU A 53 -15.80 -1.18 25.02
CA GLU A 53 -14.92 -0.32 24.24
C GLU A 53 -15.17 -0.48 22.73
N GLU A 54 -15.41 -1.71 22.26
CA GLU A 54 -15.79 -2.03 20.90
C GLU A 54 -17.15 -1.47 20.49
N ALA A 55 -18.15 -1.56 21.36
CA ALA A 55 -19.48 -0.96 21.17
C ALA A 55 -19.41 0.58 21.15
N THR A 56 -18.56 1.17 22.01
CA THR A 56 -18.38 2.63 22.10
C THR A 56 -17.69 3.17 20.84
N ARG A 57 -16.76 2.41 20.25
CA ARG A 57 -16.04 2.81 19.04
C ARG A 57 -16.93 2.83 17.79
N LYS A 58 -17.86 1.87 17.66
CA LYS A 58 -18.80 1.78 16.52
C LYS A 58 -19.87 2.88 16.50
N HIS A 59 -20.05 3.59 17.60
CA HIS A 59 -21.09 4.65 17.76
C HIS A 59 -20.51 6.01 18.17
N ALA A 60 -19.19 6.15 18.26
CA ALA A 60 -18.59 7.44 18.57
C ALA A 60 -18.77 8.41 17.40
N LYS A 61 -19.13 9.66 17.72
CA LYS A 61 -19.17 10.73 16.73
C LYS A 61 -17.78 10.88 16.10
N PRO A 62 -17.65 10.96 14.76
CA PRO A 62 -16.37 11.18 14.11
C PRO A 62 -15.74 12.50 14.59
N ASP A 63 -14.42 12.50 14.73
CA ASP A 63 -13.63 13.65 15.16
C ASP A 63 -12.33 13.69 14.32
N LEU A 64 -11.83 14.87 14.03
CA LEU A 64 -10.52 15.06 13.41
C LEU A 64 -9.36 14.82 14.40
N GLN A 65 -9.63 14.86 15.72
CA GLN A 65 -8.67 14.51 16.77
C GLN A 65 -8.67 12.99 17.01
N THR A 66 -8.15 12.26 16.06
CA THR A 66 -8.07 10.80 16.08
C THR A 66 -6.84 10.31 16.88
N ARG A 67 -6.68 8.99 16.98
CA ARG A 67 -5.47 8.39 17.53
C ARG A 67 -4.24 8.75 16.67
N LEU A 68 -4.38 8.76 15.34
CA LEU A 68 -3.30 9.18 14.44
C LEU A 68 -2.78 10.58 14.77
N THR A 69 -3.66 11.56 14.92
CA THR A 69 -3.23 12.94 15.20
C THR A 69 -2.54 13.08 16.55
N ARG A 70 -3.02 12.36 17.56
CA ARG A 70 -2.44 12.40 18.92
C ARG A 70 -1.07 11.71 19.01
N GLU A 71 -0.92 10.52 18.39
CA GLU A 71 0.31 9.73 18.49
C GLU A 71 1.44 10.26 17.61
N TYR A 72 1.11 10.88 16.47
CA TYR A 72 2.09 11.38 15.51
C TYR A 72 2.25 12.91 15.57
N GLY A 73 1.50 13.61 16.41
CA GLY A 73 1.61 15.06 16.59
C GLY A 73 1.22 15.88 15.34
N VAL A 74 0.40 15.31 14.45
CA VAL A 74 -0.03 15.99 13.22
C VAL A 74 -1.39 16.65 13.40
N ARG A 75 -1.64 17.70 12.62
CA ARG A 75 -2.87 18.48 12.72
C ARG A 75 -4.10 17.72 12.25
N PHE A 76 -3.96 16.94 11.17
CA PHE A 76 -5.07 16.29 10.49
C PHE A 76 -4.86 14.77 10.38
N PRO A 77 -5.93 13.96 10.45
CA PRO A 77 -5.86 12.53 10.24
C PRO A 77 -5.76 12.18 8.74
N PHE A 78 -4.87 12.89 8.04
CA PHE A 78 -4.67 12.83 6.59
C PHE A 78 -3.26 12.38 6.25
N VAL A 79 -3.14 11.33 5.44
CA VAL A 79 -1.86 10.83 4.96
C VAL A 79 -1.88 10.81 3.42
N GLY A 80 -0.92 11.48 2.81
CA GLY A 80 -0.69 11.39 1.37
C GLY A 80 0.01 10.08 1.03
N ALA A 81 -0.61 9.29 0.16
CA ALA A 81 -0.12 7.97 -0.23
C ALA A 81 1.28 8.02 -0.85
N GLY A 82 2.12 7.05 -0.50
CA GLY A 82 3.37 6.79 -1.20
C GLY A 82 3.09 6.17 -2.57
N MET A 83 3.05 7.02 -3.61
CA MET A 83 2.81 6.58 -4.99
C MET A 83 4.13 6.54 -5.76
N GLY A 84 4.53 5.35 -6.19
CA GLY A 84 5.77 5.16 -6.95
C GLY A 84 5.85 6.11 -8.15
N PHE A 85 6.99 6.74 -8.34
CA PHE A 85 7.29 7.76 -9.37
C PHE A 85 6.51 9.08 -9.25
N VAL A 86 5.45 9.17 -8.44
CA VAL A 86 4.54 10.33 -8.35
C VAL A 86 4.73 11.12 -7.05
N SER A 87 4.79 10.41 -5.91
CA SER A 87 4.97 11.04 -4.59
C SER A 87 6.45 11.27 -4.32
N LEU A 88 7.02 12.30 -4.95
CA LEU A 88 8.40 12.75 -4.79
C LEU A 88 8.49 13.92 -3.79
N PRO A 89 9.70 14.40 -3.41
CA PRO A 89 9.89 15.39 -2.35
C PRO A 89 8.95 16.60 -2.38
N PRO A 90 8.63 17.25 -3.52
CA PRO A 90 7.71 18.38 -3.53
C PRO A 90 6.31 18.04 -3.02
N LEU A 91 5.74 16.90 -3.44
CA LEU A 91 4.42 16.47 -3.00
C LEU A 91 4.41 16.07 -1.52
N VAL A 92 5.43 15.32 -1.09
CA VAL A 92 5.59 14.90 0.30
C VAL A 92 5.65 16.10 1.23
N ALA A 93 6.51 17.07 0.92
CA ALA A 93 6.66 18.28 1.71
C ALA A 93 5.37 19.12 1.75
N ALA A 94 4.67 19.27 0.61
CA ALA A 94 3.43 20.04 0.54
C ALA A 94 2.33 19.45 1.44
N VAL A 95 2.17 18.12 1.49
CA VAL A 95 1.21 17.45 2.35
C VAL A 95 1.61 17.59 3.83
N SER A 96 2.88 17.37 4.17
CA SER A 96 3.36 17.50 5.55
C SER A 96 3.26 18.94 6.07
N ASN A 97 3.58 19.93 5.24
CA ASN A 97 3.46 21.35 5.59
C ASN A 97 2.01 21.80 5.76
N ALA A 98 1.05 21.13 5.13
CA ALA A 98 -0.38 21.40 5.32
C ALA A 98 -0.96 20.79 6.61
N GLY A 99 -0.19 19.99 7.35
CA GLY A 99 -0.58 19.41 8.63
C GLY A 99 -1.04 17.94 8.57
N GLY A 100 -0.85 17.28 7.43
CA GLY A 100 -0.96 15.83 7.28
C GLY A 100 0.40 15.11 7.40
N ILE A 101 0.50 13.89 6.90
CA ILE A 101 1.74 13.15 6.72
C ILE A 101 1.95 12.90 5.24
N GLY A 102 2.96 13.49 4.63
CA GLY A 102 3.38 13.15 3.27
C GLY A 102 4.21 11.87 3.27
N VAL A 103 4.02 11.01 2.27
CA VAL A 103 4.79 9.75 2.18
C VAL A 103 5.45 9.64 0.81
N LEU A 104 6.77 9.44 0.80
CA LEU A 104 7.55 9.18 -0.41
C LEU A 104 7.19 7.82 -1.00
N GLY A 105 6.91 7.76 -2.29
CA GLY A 105 6.65 6.51 -3.00
C GLY A 105 7.92 5.91 -3.58
N ASN A 106 8.52 4.94 -2.91
CA ASN A 106 9.68 4.21 -3.40
C ASN A 106 9.26 2.92 -4.11
N ALA A 107 9.25 2.95 -5.44
CA ALA A 107 8.89 1.79 -6.27
C ALA A 107 10.11 0.95 -6.70
N LEU A 108 11.13 1.60 -7.26
CA LEU A 108 12.33 0.96 -7.84
C LEU A 108 13.61 1.74 -7.49
N GLU A 109 13.50 2.82 -6.73
CA GLU A 109 14.62 3.69 -6.39
C GLU A 109 15.71 2.90 -5.64
N PRO A 110 16.97 2.94 -6.05
CA PRO A 110 18.05 2.30 -5.30
C PRO A 110 18.22 2.92 -3.91
N ALA A 111 18.82 2.18 -2.97
CA ALA A 111 18.98 2.64 -1.59
C ALA A 111 19.70 4.01 -1.48
N ALA A 112 20.72 4.25 -2.29
CA ALA A 112 21.41 5.56 -2.34
C ALA A 112 20.51 6.68 -2.86
N GLY A 113 19.65 6.39 -3.83
CA GLY A 113 18.64 7.34 -4.33
C GLY A 113 17.57 7.60 -3.28
N THR A 114 17.10 6.55 -2.60
CA THR A 114 16.18 6.68 -1.46
C THR A 114 16.74 7.64 -0.40
N GLN A 115 18.03 7.51 -0.06
CA GLN A 115 18.70 8.42 0.87
C GLN A 115 18.68 9.87 0.38
N ALA A 116 19.03 10.09 -0.89
CA ALA A 116 19.02 11.42 -1.47
C ALA A 116 17.62 12.07 -1.46
N LEU A 117 16.57 11.29 -1.75
CA LEU A 117 15.18 11.76 -1.69
C LEU A 117 14.74 12.09 -0.27
N ILE A 118 15.11 11.28 0.74
CA ILE A 118 14.85 11.57 2.16
C ILE A 118 15.49 12.90 2.55
N GLN A 119 16.74 13.14 2.18
CA GLN A 119 17.47 14.39 2.48
C GLN A 119 16.83 15.60 1.77
N ALA A 120 16.36 15.40 0.52
CA ALA A 120 15.63 16.44 -0.20
C ALA A 120 14.31 16.80 0.49
N ILE A 121 13.56 15.81 1.01
CA ILE A 121 12.33 16.07 1.78
C ILE A 121 12.65 16.85 3.05
N ARG A 122 13.66 16.45 3.82
CA ARG A 122 14.08 17.15 5.04
C ARG A 122 14.49 18.59 4.81
N SER A 123 15.06 18.88 3.64
CA SER A 123 15.39 20.25 3.24
C SER A 123 14.15 21.07 2.90
N ALA A 124 13.03 20.44 2.53
CA ALA A 124 11.79 21.09 2.12
C ALA A 124 10.73 21.20 3.23
N THR A 125 10.84 20.38 4.29
CA THR A 125 9.93 20.39 5.44
C THR A 125 10.61 19.93 6.72
N PRO A 126 10.35 20.59 7.88
CA PRO A 126 10.71 20.09 9.20
C PRO A 126 9.67 19.10 9.77
N ASN A 127 8.52 18.93 9.09
CA ASN A 127 7.41 18.15 9.59
C ASN A 127 7.59 16.65 9.30
N LEU A 128 6.86 15.83 10.05
CA LEU A 128 6.83 14.38 9.87
C LEU A 128 6.49 13.98 8.42
N PHE A 129 7.24 13.03 7.90
CA PHE A 129 6.97 12.34 6.63
C PHE A 129 7.35 10.86 6.73
N GLY A 130 6.87 10.05 5.79
CA GLY A 130 7.20 8.63 5.68
C GLY A 130 7.82 8.26 4.35
N VAL A 131 8.25 7.00 4.27
CA VAL A 131 8.68 6.34 3.02
C VAL A 131 7.87 5.06 2.86
N ASP A 132 7.24 4.87 1.69
CA ASP A 132 6.47 3.68 1.32
C ASP A 132 7.24 2.85 0.29
N PHE A 133 7.49 1.61 0.62
CA PHE A 133 8.17 0.64 -0.20
C PHE A 133 7.19 -0.36 -0.81
N ILE A 134 7.20 -0.49 -2.13
CA ILE A 134 6.60 -1.64 -2.80
C ILE A 134 7.49 -2.85 -2.51
N PHE A 135 7.16 -3.67 -1.51
CA PHE A 135 7.92 -4.87 -1.18
C PHE A 135 7.47 -6.05 -2.05
N ASP A 136 8.17 -6.24 -3.16
CA ASP A 136 7.90 -7.31 -4.14
C ASP A 136 9.19 -7.64 -4.93
N THR A 137 9.05 -8.52 -5.90
CA THR A 137 10.07 -8.76 -6.93
C THR A 137 9.56 -8.20 -8.25
N SER A 138 10.30 -7.28 -8.82
CA SER A 138 10.06 -6.73 -10.17
C SER A 138 10.92 -7.44 -11.23
N ALA A 139 10.69 -7.11 -12.49
CA ALA A 139 11.57 -7.56 -13.58
C ALA A 139 13.04 -7.05 -13.43
N PHE A 140 13.25 -6.02 -12.61
CA PHE A 140 14.59 -5.47 -12.29
C PHE A 140 15.19 -6.08 -11.02
N GLY A 141 14.54 -7.09 -10.42
CA GLY A 141 14.95 -7.73 -9.16
C GLY A 141 14.13 -7.29 -7.95
N PRO A 142 14.61 -7.60 -6.73
CA PRO A 142 13.96 -7.19 -5.49
C PRO A 142 13.81 -5.68 -5.41
N THR A 143 12.59 -5.19 -5.12
CA THR A 143 12.31 -3.75 -5.04
C THR A 143 12.81 -3.12 -3.74
N VAL A 144 12.95 -3.93 -2.69
CA VAL A 144 13.48 -3.53 -1.38
C VAL A 144 14.53 -4.54 -0.93
N THR A 145 15.60 -4.05 -0.33
CA THR A 145 16.72 -4.86 0.18
C THR A 145 17.13 -4.38 1.57
N ASN A 146 18.00 -5.11 2.25
CA ASN A 146 18.59 -4.68 3.52
C ASN A 146 19.25 -3.30 3.44
N ALA A 147 19.82 -2.93 2.27
CA ALA A 147 20.41 -1.61 2.08
C ALA A 147 19.40 -0.46 2.21
N HIS A 148 18.14 -0.68 1.79
CA HIS A 148 17.06 0.31 2.00
C HIS A 148 16.71 0.45 3.47
N ILE A 149 16.67 -0.68 4.22
CA ILE A 149 16.44 -0.66 5.66
C ILE A 149 17.60 0.02 6.40
N ASP A 150 18.85 -0.23 5.98
CA ASP A 150 20.03 0.45 6.50
C ASP A 150 19.94 1.98 6.33
N VAL A 151 19.47 2.44 5.16
CA VAL A 151 19.21 3.87 4.91
C VAL A 151 18.13 4.40 5.86
N CYS A 152 16.99 3.71 6.02
CA CYS A 152 15.94 4.15 6.92
C CYS A 152 16.44 4.30 8.37
N VAL A 153 17.23 3.34 8.83
CA VAL A 153 17.86 3.36 10.16
C VAL A 153 18.87 4.51 10.29
N ALA A 154 19.79 4.64 9.33
CA ALA A 154 20.82 5.68 9.33
C ALA A 154 20.23 7.10 9.27
N GLU A 155 19.19 7.28 8.47
CA GLU A 155 18.44 8.52 8.35
C GLU A 155 17.44 8.74 9.50
N ARG A 156 17.30 7.80 10.44
CA ARG A 156 16.38 7.91 11.59
C ARG A 156 14.96 8.29 11.13
N LEU A 157 14.42 7.58 10.15
CA LEU A 157 13.05 7.79 9.71
C LEU A 157 12.07 7.47 10.83
N GLU A 158 11.05 8.31 10.97
CA GLU A 158 10.01 8.12 11.98
C GLU A 158 8.86 7.22 11.46
N LEU A 159 8.71 7.09 10.14
CA LEU A 159 7.65 6.30 9.52
C LEU A 159 8.15 5.56 8.27
N VAL A 160 7.99 4.24 8.27
CA VAL A 160 8.23 3.37 7.12
C VAL A 160 6.97 2.57 6.83
N VAL A 161 6.57 2.54 5.57
CA VAL A 161 5.36 1.84 5.10
C VAL A 161 5.77 0.76 4.11
N PHE A 162 5.10 -0.37 4.16
CA PHE A 162 5.26 -1.44 3.17
C PHE A 162 3.95 -1.71 2.45
N HIS A 163 4.07 -1.99 1.16
CA HIS A 163 2.96 -2.36 0.27
C HIS A 163 3.30 -3.66 -0.48
N MET A 164 2.31 -4.37 -0.97
CA MET A 164 2.30 -5.63 -1.71
C MET A 164 2.46 -6.86 -0.84
N ASN A 165 3.62 -7.12 -0.24
CA ASN A 165 3.83 -8.28 0.63
C ASN A 165 4.22 -7.82 2.04
N VAL A 166 3.94 -8.67 3.02
CA VAL A 166 4.32 -8.43 4.42
C VAL A 166 5.84 -8.55 4.54
N PRO A 167 6.53 -7.54 5.12
CA PRO A 167 7.98 -7.57 5.22
C PRO A 167 8.46 -8.61 6.24
N PRO A 168 9.74 -9.02 6.18
CA PRO A 168 10.33 -9.85 7.22
C PRO A 168 10.25 -9.17 8.61
N LYS A 169 9.90 -9.95 9.65
CA LYS A 169 9.86 -9.44 11.03
C LYS A 169 11.17 -8.78 11.47
N GLU A 170 12.31 -9.31 11.02
CA GLU A 170 13.63 -8.73 11.28
C GLU A 170 13.73 -7.27 10.84
N TRP A 171 13.13 -6.89 9.70
CA TRP A 171 13.13 -5.51 9.24
C TRP A 171 12.28 -4.62 10.15
N VAL A 172 11.13 -5.11 10.59
CA VAL A 172 10.26 -4.40 11.56
C VAL A 172 11.01 -4.18 12.87
N ASP A 173 11.65 -5.22 13.43
CA ASP A 173 12.43 -5.13 14.67
C ASP A 173 13.60 -4.13 14.54
N ARG A 174 14.31 -4.12 13.42
CA ARG A 174 15.41 -3.17 13.14
C ARG A 174 14.93 -1.73 13.05
N LEU A 175 13.81 -1.49 12.39
CA LEU A 175 13.20 -0.17 12.25
C LEU A 175 12.71 0.34 13.61
N HIS A 176 12.03 -0.51 14.41
CA HIS A 176 11.63 -0.20 15.77
C HIS A 176 12.84 0.12 16.66
N GLY A 177 13.92 -0.65 16.55
CA GLY A 177 15.17 -0.40 17.26
C GLY A 177 15.80 0.97 16.95
N ALA A 178 15.49 1.54 15.78
CA ALA A 178 15.89 2.88 15.36
C ALA A 178 14.86 3.97 15.72
N GLY A 179 13.71 3.62 16.32
CA GLY A 179 12.63 4.53 16.71
C GLY A 179 11.59 4.78 15.61
N ALA A 180 11.66 4.08 14.47
CA ALA A 180 10.65 4.20 13.42
C ALA A 180 9.35 3.48 13.78
N ARG A 181 8.22 3.99 13.31
CA ARG A 181 6.95 3.29 13.23
C ARG A 181 6.85 2.58 11.89
N VAL A 182 6.28 1.38 11.89
CA VAL A 182 6.15 0.56 10.68
C VAL A 182 4.68 0.31 10.38
N TRP A 183 4.23 0.70 9.18
CA TRP A 183 2.86 0.46 8.72
C TRP A 183 2.85 -0.52 7.57
N MET A 184 1.70 -1.22 7.40
CA MET A 184 1.48 -2.15 6.29
C MET A 184 0.18 -1.83 5.56
N GLN A 185 0.25 -1.65 4.23
CA GLN A 185 -0.93 -1.52 3.38
C GLN A 185 -1.45 -2.91 3.00
N ALA A 186 -2.65 -3.25 3.47
CA ALA A 186 -3.27 -4.56 3.33
C ALA A 186 -4.53 -4.51 2.46
N GLY A 187 -4.65 -5.44 1.51
CA GLY A 187 -5.82 -5.62 0.65
C GLY A 187 -6.81 -6.68 1.15
N SER A 188 -6.51 -7.35 2.27
CA SER A 188 -7.37 -8.37 2.88
C SER A 188 -7.19 -8.44 4.39
N VAL A 189 -8.18 -9.03 5.07
CA VAL A 189 -8.12 -9.27 6.53
C VAL A 189 -6.96 -10.21 6.87
N SER A 190 -6.73 -11.26 6.08
CA SER A 190 -5.63 -12.20 6.35
C SER A 190 -4.27 -11.52 6.29
N GLN A 191 -4.04 -10.64 5.32
CA GLN A 191 -2.80 -9.87 5.21
C GLN A 191 -2.63 -8.88 6.39
N ALA A 192 -3.73 -8.26 6.83
CA ALA A 192 -3.71 -7.38 8.00
C ALA A 192 -3.35 -8.14 9.30
N VAL A 193 -3.91 -9.32 9.50
CA VAL A 193 -3.60 -10.19 10.66
C VAL A 193 -2.14 -10.68 10.60
N GLU A 194 -1.64 -11.06 9.43
CA GLU A 194 -0.23 -11.42 9.24
C GLU A 194 0.69 -10.26 9.60
N ALA A 195 0.39 -9.06 9.11
CA ALA A 195 1.14 -7.85 9.43
C ALA A 195 1.11 -7.53 10.94
N ALA A 196 -0.06 -7.65 11.58
CA ALA A 196 -0.19 -7.49 13.02
C ALA A 196 0.69 -8.50 13.78
N GLY A 197 0.77 -9.75 13.30
CA GLY A 197 1.57 -10.82 13.89
C GLY A 197 3.07 -10.58 13.88
N ILE A 198 3.58 -9.76 12.97
CA ILE A 198 5.00 -9.37 12.92
C ILE A 198 5.28 -8.05 13.66
N GLY A 199 4.25 -7.40 14.20
CA GLY A 199 4.38 -6.25 15.09
C GLY A 199 4.36 -4.89 14.40
N VAL A 200 3.68 -4.72 13.25
CA VAL A 200 3.48 -3.38 12.66
C VAL A 200 2.67 -2.48 13.58
N ASP A 201 2.87 -1.17 13.51
CA ASP A 201 2.19 -0.17 14.36
C ASP A 201 0.81 0.24 13.82
N ALA A 202 0.60 0.10 12.51
CA ALA A 202 -0.69 0.37 11.88
C ALA A 202 -0.90 -0.42 10.60
N VAL A 203 -2.17 -0.57 10.22
CA VAL A 203 -2.59 -1.15 8.94
C VAL A 203 -3.33 -0.10 8.12
N ILE A 204 -3.03 -0.03 6.82
CA ILE A 204 -3.78 0.75 5.85
C ILE A 204 -4.70 -0.21 5.09
N ALA A 205 -6.01 -0.13 5.35
CA ALA A 205 -7.03 -0.94 4.70
C ALA A 205 -7.27 -0.44 3.26
N GLN A 206 -6.57 -1.05 2.29
CA GLN A 206 -6.70 -0.69 0.87
C GLN A 206 -7.86 -1.46 0.24
N GLY A 207 -9.03 -0.83 0.12
CA GLY A 207 -10.21 -1.44 -0.47
C GLY A 207 -10.24 -1.43 -2.00
N ALA A 208 -11.24 -2.10 -2.57
CA ALA A 208 -11.39 -2.27 -4.02
C ALA A 208 -11.48 -0.96 -4.81
N GLN A 209 -11.85 0.16 -4.19
CA GLN A 209 -11.91 1.47 -4.84
C GLN A 209 -10.55 2.15 -5.01
N ALA A 210 -9.48 1.66 -4.38
CA ALA A 210 -8.16 2.25 -4.51
C ALA A 210 -7.60 2.08 -5.92
N GLY A 211 -6.85 3.10 -6.40
CA GLY A 211 -6.11 3.07 -7.66
C GLY A 211 -4.74 2.41 -7.51
N GLY A 212 -4.10 2.11 -8.62
CA GLY A 212 -2.79 1.50 -8.63
C GLY A 212 -2.83 -0.01 -8.36
N HIS A 213 -1.70 -0.57 -7.94
CA HIS A 213 -1.63 -1.97 -7.54
C HIS A 213 -2.59 -2.23 -6.38
N ASN A 214 -3.54 -3.13 -6.58
CA ASN A 214 -4.62 -3.34 -5.64
C ASN A 214 -5.09 -4.81 -5.66
N LYS A 215 -4.79 -5.55 -4.60
CA LYS A 215 -5.18 -6.94 -4.43
C LYS A 215 -6.60 -7.10 -3.87
N SER A 216 -7.26 -6.02 -3.44
CA SER A 216 -8.56 -6.11 -2.79
C SER A 216 -9.71 -6.21 -3.79
N THR A 217 -10.65 -7.10 -3.49
CA THR A 217 -11.95 -7.20 -4.13
C THR A 217 -13.09 -6.71 -3.22
N THR A 218 -12.78 -6.38 -1.97
CA THR A 218 -13.74 -5.93 -0.94
C THR A 218 -13.88 -4.40 -0.96
N PRO A 219 -15.09 -3.86 -0.93
CA PRO A 219 -15.30 -2.41 -0.81
C PRO A 219 -14.57 -1.79 0.39
N THR A 220 -14.08 -0.55 0.22
CA THR A 220 -13.17 0.09 1.20
C THR A 220 -13.73 0.13 2.61
N LEU A 221 -14.97 0.59 2.80
CA LEU A 221 -15.55 0.71 4.15
C LEU A 221 -15.86 -0.65 4.80
N GLU A 222 -16.24 -1.64 3.99
CA GLU A 222 -16.42 -3.01 4.46
C GLU A 222 -15.09 -3.63 4.90
N LEU A 223 -14.05 -3.50 4.05
CA LEU A 223 -12.71 -4.01 4.38
C LEU A 223 -12.15 -3.33 5.62
N LEU A 224 -12.31 -2.01 5.72
CA LEU A 224 -11.89 -1.21 6.87
C LEU A 224 -12.49 -1.78 8.18
N THR A 225 -13.80 -1.93 8.25
CA THR A 225 -14.48 -2.44 9.46
C THR A 225 -13.99 -3.84 9.82
N ARG A 226 -13.90 -4.74 8.82
CA ARG A 226 -13.42 -6.12 9.04
C ARG A 226 -11.96 -6.18 9.49
N ILE A 227 -11.10 -5.29 8.99
CA ILE A 227 -9.70 -5.21 9.44
C ILE A 227 -9.65 -4.64 10.86
N ILE A 228 -10.39 -3.58 11.18
CA ILE A 228 -10.45 -3.02 12.54
C ILE A 228 -10.83 -4.12 13.54
N ASP A 229 -11.89 -4.87 13.26
CA ASP A 229 -12.34 -5.95 14.13
C ASP A 229 -11.26 -7.06 14.31
N ALA A 230 -10.50 -7.35 13.27
CA ALA A 230 -9.52 -8.45 13.26
C ALA A 230 -8.16 -8.11 13.90
N VAL A 231 -7.74 -6.84 13.85
CA VAL A 231 -6.42 -6.42 14.33
C VAL A 231 -6.44 -5.50 15.54
N HIS A 232 -7.62 -5.30 16.16
CA HIS A 232 -7.71 -4.49 17.38
C HIS A 232 -6.68 -4.94 18.42
N PRO A 233 -5.92 -4.02 19.07
CA PRO A 233 -6.10 -2.56 19.12
C PRO A 233 -5.23 -1.78 18.13
N LEU A 234 -4.72 -2.37 17.04
CA LEU A 234 -3.90 -1.63 16.09
C LEU A 234 -4.64 -0.43 15.47
N MET A 235 -3.88 0.58 15.11
CA MET A 235 -4.35 1.71 14.31
C MET A 235 -4.70 1.23 12.90
N VAL A 236 -5.85 1.70 12.35
CA VAL A 236 -6.26 1.37 10.99
C VAL A 236 -6.65 2.62 10.22
N LEU A 237 -6.02 2.82 9.05
CA LEU A 237 -6.34 3.89 8.12
C LEU A 237 -7.16 3.37 6.96
N ALA A 238 -8.05 4.19 6.41
CA ALA A 238 -8.83 3.87 5.22
C ALA A 238 -8.13 4.31 3.94
N SER A 239 -8.09 3.44 2.92
CA SER A 239 -7.53 3.74 1.59
C SER A 239 -8.45 3.27 0.46
N GLY A 240 -8.75 4.18 -0.46
CA GLY A 240 -9.59 3.92 -1.63
C GLY A 240 -10.93 4.67 -1.63
N GLY A 241 -11.19 5.40 -2.71
CA GLY A 241 -12.42 6.18 -2.87
C GLY A 241 -12.45 7.51 -2.12
N ILE A 242 -11.35 7.94 -1.50
CA ILE A 242 -11.29 9.14 -0.65
C ILE A 242 -10.71 10.30 -1.44
N ALA A 243 -11.51 11.40 -1.61
CA ALA A 243 -11.11 12.56 -2.40
C ALA A 243 -11.78 13.89 -2.00
N ASP A 244 -12.64 13.88 -0.98
CA ASP A 244 -13.32 15.05 -0.41
C ASP A 244 -13.57 14.87 1.10
N GLY A 245 -14.10 15.89 1.76
CA GLY A 245 -14.41 15.84 3.20
C GLY A 245 -15.52 14.85 3.54
N VAL A 246 -16.48 14.63 2.65
CA VAL A 246 -17.54 13.62 2.85
C VAL A 246 -16.96 12.22 2.97
N SER A 247 -16.06 11.85 2.07
CA SER A 247 -15.38 10.54 2.08
C SER A 247 -14.46 10.37 3.29
N VAL A 248 -13.82 11.45 3.76
CA VAL A 248 -13.05 11.45 5.01
C VAL A 248 -13.95 11.15 6.20
N VAL A 249 -15.03 11.90 6.38
CA VAL A 249 -15.96 11.72 7.52
C VAL A 249 -16.56 10.33 7.52
N ARG A 250 -16.93 9.78 6.35
CA ARG A 250 -17.41 8.40 6.23
C ARG A 250 -16.38 7.38 6.72
N ALA A 251 -15.10 7.54 6.37
CA ALA A 251 -14.04 6.66 6.84
C ALA A 251 -13.89 6.74 8.37
N LEU A 252 -13.87 7.95 8.94
CA LEU A 252 -13.79 8.17 10.39
C LEU A 252 -15.01 7.61 11.12
N ALA A 253 -16.23 7.80 10.59
CA ALA A 253 -17.46 7.24 11.15
C ALA A 253 -17.48 5.69 11.15
N HIS A 254 -16.73 5.05 10.25
CA HIS A 254 -16.53 3.60 10.24
C HIS A 254 -15.34 3.14 11.11
N GLY A 255 -14.78 4.03 11.94
CA GLY A 255 -13.76 3.71 12.92
C GLY A 255 -12.31 3.84 12.42
N ALA A 256 -12.07 4.43 11.25
CA ALA A 256 -10.70 4.72 10.80
C ALA A 256 -10.01 5.71 11.74
N ASP A 257 -8.74 5.50 12.02
CA ASP A 257 -7.88 6.45 12.74
C ASP A 257 -7.35 7.57 11.82
N GLY A 258 -7.50 7.42 10.50
CA GLY A 258 -7.11 8.40 9.49
C GLY A 258 -7.40 7.90 8.08
N VAL A 259 -7.02 8.71 7.09
CA VAL A 259 -7.21 8.41 5.67
C VAL A 259 -5.87 8.40 4.92
N TRP A 260 -5.75 7.49 3.96
CA TRP A 260 -4.62 7.35 3.03
C TRP A 260 -5.07 7.73 1.63
N VAL A 261 -4.59 8.87 1.12
CA VAL A 261 -5.14 9.54 -0.06
C VAL A 261 -4.14 9.54 -1.21
N GLY A 262 -4.45 8.83 -2.30
CA GLY A 262 -3.60 8.75 -3.50
C GLY A 262 -4.14 9.58 -4.67
N THR A 263 -5.13 9.09 -5.39
CA THR A 263 -5.60 9.63 -6.68
C THR A 263 -5.93 11.13 -6.64
N ARG A 264 -6.48 11.63 -5.53
CA ARG A 264 -6.74 13.07 -5.37
C ARG A 264 -5.45 13.88 -5.45
N LEU A 265 -4.37 13.36 -4.88
CA LEU A 265 -3.05 14.00 -4.87
C LEU A 265 -2.29 13.83 -6.19
N VAL A 266 -2.60 12.82 -7.03
CA VAL A 266 -2.06 12.77 -8.40
C VAL A 266 -2.47 14.01 -9.18
N ALA A 267 -3.71 14.51 -8.96
CA ALA A 267 -4.21 15.76 -9.56
C ALA A 267 -3.76 17.00 -8.76
N SER A 268 -2.53 17.02 -8.27
CA SER A 268 -1.92 18.21 -7.65
C SER A 268 -0.80 18.78 -8.51
N THR A 269 -0.42 20.03 -8.22
CA THR A 269 0.67 20.69 -8.94
C THR A 269 2.02 20.05 -8.65
N GLU A 270 2.24 19.60 -7.42
CA GLU A 270 3.49 19.02 -6.92
C GLU A 270 3.67 17.54 -7.28
N ALA A 271 2.59 16.83 -7.64
CA ALA A 271 2.69 15.43 -8.05
C ALA A 271 3.56 15.30 -9.31
N TYR A 272 4.55 14.40 -9.27
CA TYR A 272 5.44 14.12 -10.40
C TYR A 272 4.76 13.22 -11.44
N ALA A 273 3.57 13.60 -11.85
CA ALA A 273 2.75 12.93 -12.86
C ALA A 273 2.64 13.79 -14.11
N HIS A 274 2.62 13.15 -15.27
CA HIS A 274 2.47 13.85 -16.56
C HIS A 274 1.18 14.68 -16.60
N GLN A 275 1.21 15.85 -17.25
CA GLN A 275 0.06 16.75 -17.30
C GLN A 275 -1.17 16.12 -17.99
N GLU A 276 -0.95 15.26 -19.00
CA GLU A 276 -2.03 14.51 -19.65
C GLU A 276 -2.68 13.51 -18.67
N TYR A 277 -1.90 12.81 -17.86
CA TYR A 277 -2.42 11.91 -16.84
C TYR A 277 -3.28 12.67 -15.81
N LYS A 278 -2.80 13.81 -15.29
CA LYS A 278 -3.58 14.67 -14.37
C LYS A 278 -4.89 15.15 -15.02
N ARG A 279 -4.86 15.58 -16.29
CA ARG A 279 -6.06 15.99 -17.03
C ARG A 279 -7.07 14.88 -17.20
N ARG A 280 -6.62 13.65 -17.50
CA ARG A 280 -7.50 12.49 -17.63
C ARG A 280 -8.17 12.11 -16.31
N ILE A 281 -7.49 12.26 -15.16
CA ILE A 281 -8.13 12.10 -13.85
C ILE A 281 -9.24 13.12 -13.66
N VAL A 282 -8.99 14.39 -13.94
CA VAL A 282 -9.97 15.48 -13.76
C VAL A 282 -11.19 15.34 -14.67
N SER A 283 -11.00 14.81 -15.88
CA SER A 283 -12.09 14.60 -16.86
C SER A 283 -12.82 13.26 -16.68
N ALA A 284 -12.32 12.37 -15.80
CA ALA A 284 -12.88 11.02 -15.64
C ALA A 284 -14.25 11.05 -14.95
N THR A 285 -15.05 10.03 -15.25
CA THR A 285 -16.38 9.76 -14.67
C THR A 285 -16.39 8.43 -13.94
N GLY A 286 -17.49 8.10 -13.27
CA GLY A 286 -17.57 6.94 -12.39
C GLY A 286 -17.28 5.57 -13.02
N ALA A 287 -17.55 5.39 -14.31
CA ALA A 287 -17.27 4.14 -15.03
C ALA A 287 -15.87 4.11 -15.68
N SER A 288 -15.03 5.12 -15.40
CA SER A 288 -13.77 5.35 -16.11
C SER A 288 -12.61 4.48 -15.64
N THR A 289 -12.78 3.60 -14.63
CA THR A 289 -11.68 2.75 -14.14
C THR A 289 -12.02 1.26 -14.18
N VAL A 290 -10.99 0.43 -14.26
CA VAL A 290 -11.09 -1.03 -14.19
C VAL A 290 -9.86 -1.62 -13.50
N ILE A 291 -10.02 -2.78 -12.85
CA ILE A 291 -8.89 -3.60 -12.39
C ILE A 291 -8.52 -4.56 -13.52
N THR A 292 -7.23 -4.66 -13.83
CA THR A 292 -6.68 -5.54 -14.85
C THR A 292 -5.30 -6.04 -14.44
N THR A 293 -4.84 -7.14 -14.98
CA THR A 293 -3.47 -7.66 -14.82
C THR A 293 -2.60 -7.47 -16.06
N MET A 294 -3.10 -6.70 -17.06
CA MET A 294 -2.38 -6.53 -18.33
C MET A 294 -1.08 -5.72 -18.21
N PHE A 295 -1.00 -4.82 -17.23
CA PHE A 295 0.18 -3.97 -17.03
C PHE A 295 1.18 -4.68 -16.13
N GLY A 296 2.23 -5.26 -16.73
CA GLY A 296 3.03 -6.14 -15.96
C GLY A 296 4.42 -6.55 -16.45
N PRO A 297 5.05 -6.03 -17.54
CA PRO A 297 6.43 -6.38 -17.81
C PRO A 297 7.36 -6.13 -16.60
N GLU A 298 7.11 -5.05 -15.85
CA GLU A 298 7.89 -4.67 -14.66
C GLU A 298 7.38 -5.39 -13.39
N TYR A 299 6.08 -5.66 -13.28
CA TYR A 299 5.40 -6.31 -12.15
C TYR A 299 4.40 -7.36 -12.64
N PRO A 300 4.86 -8.55 -13.06
CA PRO A 300 4.00 -9.58 -13.67
C PRO A 300 2.83 -10.00 -12.77
N ASP A 301 1.66 -10.17 -13.39
CA ASP A 301 0.44 -10.72 -12.77
C ASP A 301 -0.08 -9.95 -11.55
N ARG A 302 0.24 -8.66 -11.43
CA ARG A 302 -0.26 -7.82 -10.33
C ARG A 302 -1.55 -7.12 -10.74
N PRO A 303 -2.67 -7.28 -9.97
CA PRO A 303 -3.89 -6.51 -10.21
C PRO A 303 -3.61 -5.01 -10.09
N TYR A 304 -4.09 -4.24 -11.07
CA TYR A 304 -3.79 -2.83 -11.22
C TYR A 304 -5.06 -2.07 -11.60
N ARG A 305 -5.51 -1.15 -10.75
CA ARG A 305 -6.67 -0.31 -11.09
C ARG A 305 -6.22 0.93 -11.84
N VAL A 306 -6.72 1.06 -13.07
CA VAL A 306 -6.34 2.12 -14.00
C VAL A 306 -7.54 2.81 -14.64
N LEU A 307 -7.35 4.00 -15.19
CA LEU A 307 -8.30 4.65 -16.11
C LEU A 307 -8.46 3.82 -17.39
N ARG A 308 -9.68 3.81 -17.93
CA ARG A 308 -9.95 3.27 -19.26
C ARG A 308 -9.37 4.18 -20.32
N ASN A 309 -8.68 3.57 -21.27
CA ASN A 309 -8.16 4.15 -22.51
C ASN A 309 -8.26 3.09 -23.61
N ARG A 310 -7.69 3.31 -24.78
CA ARG A 310 -7.79 2.38 -25.93
C ARG A 310 -7.29 0.98 -25.56
N VAL A 311 -6.07 0.83 -25.05
CA VAL A 311 -5.48 -0.48 -24.73
C VAL A 311 -6.28 -1.20 -23.64
N VAL A 312 -6.74 -0.47 -22.62
CA VAL A 312 -7.57 -1.04 -21.55
C VAL A 312 -8.93 -1.51 -22.08
N ASN A 313 -9.57 -0.73 -22.97
CA ASN A 313 -10.85 -1.14 -23.57
C ASN A 313 -10.70 -2.33 -24.50
N GLU A 314 -9.55 -2.49 -25.13
CA GLU A 314 -9.25 -3.61 -26.00
C GLU A 314 -9.00 -4.92 -25.22
N TRP A 315 -8.27 -4.88 -24.10
CA TRP A 315 -7.73 -6.07 -23.45
C TRP A 315 -8.29 -6.39 -22.07
N ALA A 316 -8.86 -5.45 -21.31
CA ALA A 316 -9.40 -5.72 -19.99
C ALA A 316 -10.50 -6.80 -20.02
N GLY A 317 -10.34 -7.83 -19.18
CA GLY A 317 -11.19 -9.03 -19.17
C GLY A 317 -10.79 -10.08 -20.22
N ARG A 318 -9.72 -9.84 -20.99
CA ARG A 318 -9.15 -10.76 -21.97
C ARG A 318 -7.64 -10.92 -21.81
N GLU A 319 -7.12 -10.66 -20.62
CA GLU A 319 -5.68 -10.64 -20.33
C GLU A 319 -5.00 -11.97 -20.70
N SER A 320 -5.67 -13.10 -20.49
CA SER A 320 -5.17 -14.43 -20.86
C SER A 320 -5.05 -14.66 -22.38
N GLN A 321 -5.64 -13.78 -23.19
CA GLN A 321 -5.56 -13.84 -24.65
C GLN A 321 -4.46 -12.93 -25.23
N ILE A 322 -3.76 -12.17 -24.38
CA ILE A 322 -2.64 -11.33 -24.82
C ILE A 322 -1.53 -12.23 -25.36
N PRO A 323 -1.12 -12.07 -26.64
CA PRO A 323 -0.03 -12.87 -27.21
C PRO A 323 1.29 -12.61 -26.49
N ASN A 324 2.16 -13.60 -26.50
CA ASN A 324 3.54 -13.45 -26.06
C ASN A 324 4.50 -13.77 -27.20
N PRO A 325 5.23 -12.81 -27.80
CA PRO A 325 5.32 -11.40 -27.40
C PRO A 325 4.02 -10.61 -27.64
N PRO A 326 3.81 -9.48 -26.92
CA PRO A 326 2.63 -8.62 -27.11
C PRO A 326 2.49 -8.11 -28.55
N PRO A 327 1.24 -7.82 -29.02
CA PRO A 327 1.03 -7.31 -30.36
C PRO A 327 1.61 -5.88 -30.54
N PRO A 328 1.94 -5.47 -31.77
CA PRO A 328 2.40 -4.10 -32.02
C PRO A 328 1.40 -3.02 -31.54
N PRO A 329 1.92 -1.83 -31.13
CA PRO A 329 3.31 -1.46 -31.05
C PRO A 329 4.05 -2.15 -29.89
N ALA A 330 5.28 -2.63 -30.12
CA ALA A 330 6.08 -3.25 -29.06
C ALA A 330 6.61 -2.19 -28.04
N THR A 331 6.82 -0.97 -28.52
CA THR A 331 7.21 0.21 -27.71
C THR A 331 6.10 1.23 -27.76
N ILE A 332 5.70 1.75 -26.60
CA ILE A 332 4.60 2.72 -26.47
C ILE A 332 5.08 4.13 -26.11
N GLY A 333 6.33 4.28 -25.71
CA GLY A 333 6.91 5.56 -25.35
C GLY A 333 8.28 5.44 -24.72
N THR A 334 8.76 6.56 -24.18
CA THR A 334 9.98 6.68 -23.41
C THR A 334 9.74 7.50 -22.16
N THR A 335 10.53 7.27 -21.10
CA THR A 335 10.51 8.08 -19.89
C THR A 335 11.90 8.09 -19.24
N VAL A 336 12.04 8.77 -18.11
CA VAL A 336 13.26 8.72 -17.29
C VAL A 336 12.90 8.11 -15.94
N LEU A 337 13.59 7.02 -15.59
CA LEU A 337 13.55 6.46 -14.23
C LEU A 337 14.51 7.26 -13.35
N PHE A 338 14.14 7.41 -12.06
CA PHE A 338 14.98 8.09 -11.04
C PHE A 338 15.40 9.52 -11.41
N PRO A 339 14.46 10.39 -11.88
CA PRO A 339 14.81 11.66 -12.50
C PRO A 339 15.50 12.64 -11.55
N LEU A 340 15.33 12.48 -10.24
CA LEU A 340 15.89 13.37 -9.21
C LEU A 340 17.17 12.85 -8.57
N THR A 341 17.58 11.62 -8.89
CA THR A 341 18.71 10.94 -8.24
C THR A 341 19.73 10.40 -9.24
N PHE A 342 19.36 9.33 -9.98
CA PHE A 342 20.18 8.65 -10.97
C PHE A 342 19.44 8.52 -12.30
N PRO A 343 19.24 9.61 -13.07
CA PRO A 343 18.39 9.59 -14.26
C PRO A 343 18.79 8.49 -15.25
N GLN A 344 17.85 7.60 -15.57
CA GLN A 344 18.03 6.51 -16.51
C GLN A 344 16.97 6.58 -17.60
N PRO A 345 17.34 6.76 -18.88
CA PRO A 345 16.40 6.65 -19.98
C PRO A 345 15.77 5.25 -20.00
N TYR A 346 14.45 5.20 -20.14
CA TYR A 346 13.70 3.96 -20.18
C TYR A 346 12.75 3.94 -21.40
N THR A 347 12.88 2.91 -22.22
CA THR A 347 11.93 2.64 -23.31
C THR A 347 10.79 1.81 -22.75
N MET A 348 9.60 2.38 -22.76
CA MET A 348 8.39 1.74 -22.23
C MET A 348 7.88 0.67 -23.20
N PRO A 349 7.91 -0.61 -22.81
CA PRO A 349 7.30 -1.67 -23.63
C PRO A 349 5.77 -1.56 -23.59
N LYS A 350 5.11 -2.24 -24.54
CA LYS A 350 3.65 -2.40 -24.47
C LYS A 350 3.25 -3.03 -23.13
N PHE A 351 2.18 -2.53 -22.53
CA PHE A 351 1.70 -2.92 -21.20
C PHE A 351 2.63 -2.58 -20.04
N SER A 352 3.54 -1.61 -20.20
CA SER A 352 4.37 -1.11 -19.09
C SER A 352 3.51 -0.66 -17.90
N ALA A 353 3.92 -1.05 -16.68
CA ALA A 353 3.32 -0.59 -15.42
C ALA A 353 3.95 0.73 -14.93
N ILE A 354 4.96 1.24 -15.62
CA ILE A 354 5.57 2.54 -15.29
C ILE A 354 4.58 3.65 -15.59
N VAL A 355 4.29 4.46 -14.59
CA VAL A 355 3.34 5.57 -14.72
C VAL A 355 3.93 6.73 -15.51
N PRO A 356 3.15 7.45 -16.32
CA PRO A 356 3.63 8.64 -17.02
C PRO A 356 4.03 9.77 -16.06
N THR A 357 5.30 10.18 -16.15
CA THR A 357 5.91 11.31 -15.45
C THR A 357 6.07 12.50 -16.39
N PRO A 358 6.51 13.69 -15.93
CA PRO A 358 6.78 14.83 -16.80
C PRO A 358 7.77 14.53 -17.93
N ASP A 359 8.65 13.56 -17.74
CA ASP A 359 9.66 13.12 -18.73
C ASP A 359 9.13 12.10 -19.74
N THR A 360 7.86 11.72 -19.63
CA THR A 360 7.27 10.70 -20.51
C THR A 360 6.83 11.29 -21.85
N ALA A 361 7.25 10.64 -22.93
CA ALA A 361 6.76 10.89 -24.27
C ALA A 361 6.24 9.61 -24.91
N GLY A 362 5.14 9.66 -25.66
CA GLY A 362 4.56 8.50 -26.32
C GLY A 362 3.05 8.52 -26.41
N ASP A 363 2.44 7.35 -26.58
CA ASP A 363 1.00 7.20 -26.74
C ASP A 363 0.30 6.89 -25.41
N PHE A 364 -0.32 7.90 -24.81
CA PHE A 364 -1.07 7.77 -23.56
C PHE A 364 -2.31 6.85 -23.67
N GLU A 365 -2.74 6.51 -24.86
CA GLU A 365 -3.79 5.51 -25.08
C GLU A 365 -3.30 4.06 -24.90
N GLU A 366 -1.98 3.87 -24.81
CA GLU A 366 -1.32 2.59 -24.54
C GLU A 366 -0.77 2.46 -23.10
N MET A 367 -0.79 3.55 -22.30
CA MET A 367 -0.14 3.60 -20.98
C MET A 367 -1.11 3.26 -19.84
N GLY A 368 -0.60 2.61 -18.79
CA GLY A 368 -1.30 2.43 -17.52
C GLY A 368 -1.41 3.76 -16.76
N LEU A 369 -2.64 4.17 -16.43
CA LEU A 369 -2.94 5.41 -15.71
C LEU A 369 -3.65 5.08 -14.39
N PRO A 370 -2.93 4.85 -13.28
CA PRO A 370 -3.52 4.46 -12.00
C PRO A 370 -4.54 5.46 -11.48
N ALA A 371 -5.74 5.02 -11.14
CA ALA A 371 -6.77 5.89 -10.57
C ALA A 371 -7.83 5.11 -9.77
N GLY A 372 -8.26 5.66 -8.64
CA GLY A 372 -9.31 5.10 -7.80
C GLY A 372 -10.71 5.29 -8.39
N ALA A 373 -11.57 4.28 -8.23
CA ALA A 373 -12.88 4.22 -8.87
C ALA A 373 -13.81 5.40 -8.47
N ASP A 374 -13.93 5.65 -7.18
CA ASP A 374 -14.85 6.70 -6.68
C ASP A 374 -14.16 8.06 -6.59
N SER A 375 -12.85 8.09 -6.35
CA SER A 375 -12.07 9.34 -6.27
C SER A 375 -12.17 10.17 -7.53
N VAL A 376 -12.08 9.57 -8.74
CA VAL A 376 -12.12 10.32 -10.01
C VAL A 376 -13.43 11.05 -10.24
N LYS A 377 -14.54 10.60 -9.65
CA LYS A 377 -15.84 11.30 -9.75
C LYS A 377 -15.83 12.66 -9.03
N LEU A 378 -15.00 12.76 -7.99
CA LEU A 378 -14.94 13.88 -7.05
C LEU A 378 -13.87 14.91 -7.45
N ILE A 379 -12.85 14.48 -8.22
CA ILE A 379 -11.71 15.31 -8.62
C ILE A 379 -12.08 16.16 -9.84
N LYS A 380 -12.15 17.50 -9.68
CA LYS A 380 -12.62 18.42 -10.73
C LYS A 380 -11.56 19.42 -11.21
N ARG A 381 -10.45 19.51 -10.52
CA ARG A 381 -9.38 20.46 -10.84
C ARG A 381 -8.01 19.96 -10.35
N ILE A 382 -6.96 20.44 -11.02
CA ILE A 382 -5.58 20.35 -10.55
C ILE A 382 -5.34 21.58 -9.67
N GLN A 383 -4.80 21.38 -8.47
CA GLN A 383 -4.52 22.47 -7.52
C GLN A 383 -3.35 22.09 -6.60
N PRO A 384 -2.76 23.04 -5.84
CA PRO A 384 -1.71 22.72 -4.89
C PRO A 384 -2.11 21.65 -3.86
N ALA A 385 -1.20 20.73 -3.56
CA ALA A 385 -1.49 19.62 -2.66
C ALA A 385 -1.84 20.09 -1.24
N GLY A 386 -1.18 21.15 -0.77
CA GLY A 386 -1.52 21.76 0.52
C GLY A 386 -2.95 22.28 0.57
N GLU A 387 -3.43 22.91 -0.51
CA GLU A 387 -4.83 23.36 -0.60
C GLU A 387 -5.80 22.18 -0.60
N ILE A 388 -5.46 21.08 -1.28
CA ILE A 388 -6.26 19.85 -1.26
C ILE A 388 -6.45 19.36 0.17
N VAL A 389 -5.38 19.25 0.96
CA VAL A 389 -5.45 18.83 2.36
C VAL A 389 -6.34 19.77 3.15
N LEU A 390 -6.11 21.07 3.06
CA LEU A 390 -6.87 22.07 3.82
C LEU A 390 -8.36 22.08 3.45
N GLU A 391 -8.70 22.02 2.16
CA GLU A 391 -10.08 21.99 1.68
C GLU A 391 -10.82 20.74 2.17
N MET A 392 -10.20 19.54 2.01
CA MET A 392 -10.81 18.28 2.45
C MET A 392 -11.03 18.26 3.97
N MET A 393 -10.07 18.78 4.74
CA MET A 393 -10.18 18.80 6.20
C MET A 393 -11.16 19.86 6.70
N ALA A 394 -11.24 21.03 6.07
CA ALA A 394 -12.23 22.04 6.41
C ALA A 394 -13.66 21.58 6.10
N GLU A 395 -13.87 20.91 4.96
CA GLU A 395 -15.17 20.30 4.64
C GLU A 395 -15.54 19.20 5.66
N ALA A 396 -14.59 18.33 6.01
CA ALA A 396 -14.81 17.28 7.01
C ALA A 396 -15.17 17.88 8.39
N GLU A 397 -14.45 18.90 8.83
CA GLU A 397 -14.74 19.59 10.10
C GLU A 397 -16.15 20.20 10.11
N LEU A 398 -16.56 20.85 9.02
CA LEU A 398 -17.88 21.42 8.88
C LEU A 398 -18.98 20.34 8.99
N LEU A 399 -18.83 19.22 8.27
CA LEU A 399 -19.78 18.11 8.27
C LEU A 399 -19.92 17.49 9.66
N ILE A 400 -18.80 17.28 10.37
CA ILE A 400 -18.79 16.76 11.74
C ILE A 400 -19.52 17.71 12.71
N ARG A 401 -19.25 19.01 12.57
CA ARG A 401 -19.89 20.03 13.41
C ARG A 401 -21.40 20.10 13.19
N GLU A 402 -21.85 19.99 11.93
CA GLU A 402 -23.26 20.05 11.56
C GLU A 402 -24.01 18.72 11.66
N ASP A 403 -23.32 17.65 12.07
CA ASP A 403 -23.86 16.27 12.17
C ASP A 403 -24.43 15.75 10.83
N ARG A 404 -23.75 16.05 9.72
CA ARG A 404 -24.14 15.78 8.32
C ARG A 404 -23.22 14.75 7.65
N TYR A 405 -23.25 13.49 8.09
CA TYR A 405 -22.37 12.43 7.56
C TYR A 405 -23.05 11.05 7.48
#